data_d0f5aee1a0516c163ee47d7a4ba779cb
#
_entry.id   d0f5aee1a0516c163ee47d7a4ba779cb
#
_cell.length_a   1.000
_cell.length_b   1.000
_cell.length_c   1.000
_cell.angle_alpha   90.00
_cell.angle_beta   90.00
_cell.angle_gamma   90.00
#
_symmetry.space_group_name_H-M   'P 1'
#
loop_
_entity.id
_entity.type
_entity.pdbx_description
1 polymer ?
#
loop_
_entity_poly.entity_id
_entity_poly.type
_entity_poly.pdbx_seq_one_letter_code
_entity_poly.pdbx_strand_id
1 'polypeptide(L)'
;PSAKNRIRICSHWDSRPFADHDADEANWNTPIDGANDGASGVGVLMECARLFKQQPLQEKLGVDIVFFDLEDYGPRQDQAEKYYSNESNHWALGSQYWAKNPHVYDYKAFYGILLDMVGSENPTFMKEYYSLHYASWIVEKVWGKAFDMGYRNDFVSELGDPINDDHLPLIAAGIPCIDIIDLQPESSNGSFSEVWHTLNDNIDNISKETLGVVGDVMVNTIYCE
;
A
#
# COMPACT_ATOMS: atom_id res chain seq x y z
N PRO A 1 2.59 3.29 23.69
CA PRO A 1 3.53 4.43 23.82
C PRO A 1 4.87 4.03 24.43
N SER A 2 4.96 2.93 25.18
CA SER A 2 6.20 2.49 25.87
C SER A 2 6.99 1.40 25.14
N ALA A 3 6.47 0.83 24.07
CA ALA A 3 7.14 -0.22 23.30
C ALA A 3 8.39 0.34 22.62
N LYS A 4 9.51 -0.37 22.79
CA LYS A 4 10.81 0.03 22.20
C LYS A 4 10.96 -0.45 20.76
N ASN A 5 10.34 -1.56 20.41
CA ASN A 5 10.34 -2.11 19.06
C ASN A 5 9.02 -1.72 18.41
N ARG A 6 9.08 -0.94 17.36
CA ARG A 6 7.88 -0.48 16.67
C ARG A 6 7.87 -0.95 15.23
N ILE A 7 6.73 -1.45 14.79
CA ILE A 7 6.44 -1.76 13.39
C ILE A 7 5.46 -0.70 12.90
N ARG A 8 5.70 -0.18 11.72
CA ARG A 8 4.75 0.70 11.04
C ARG A 8 3.95 -0.10 10.03
N ILE A 9 2.64 0.08 10.05
CA ILE A 9 1.78 -0.37 8.97
C ILE A 9 1.01 0.85 8.46
N CYS A 10 0.93 1.01 7.16
CA CYS A 10 0.37 2.22 6.56
C CYS A 10 -0.39 1.91 5.26
N SER A 11 -1.19 2.88 4.88
CA SER A 11 -1.93 2.94 3.62
C SER A 11 -2.24 4.41 3.37
N HIS A 12 -2.51 4.82 2.14
CA HIS A 12 -3.13 6.11 1.90
C HIS A 12 -4.64 6.04 2.13
N TRP A 13 -5.27 7.17 2.40
CA TRP A 13 -6.71 7.25 2.69
C TRP A 13 -7.45 8.18 1.74
N ASP A 14 -6.71 8.99 0.97
CA ASP A 14 -7.27 9.79 -0.10
C ASP A 14 -7.64 8.91 -1.31
N SER A 15 -8.45 9.45 -2.19
CA SER A 15 -8.80 8.83 -3.46
C SER A 15 -8.51 9.80 -4.60
N ARG A 16 -8.25 9.26 -5.77
CA ARG A 16 -7.90 10.04 -6.95
C ARG A 16 -9.01 11.01 -7.35
N PRO A 17 -8.69 12.30 -7.56
CA PRO A 17 -9.67 13.30 -7.99
C PRO A 17 -10.04 13.20 -9.47
N PHE A 18 -9.47 12.26 -10.20
CA PHE A 18 -9.59 12.10 -11.64
C PHE A 18 -9.79 10.61 -12.01
N ALA A 19 -10.85 10.30 -12.78
CA ALA A 19 -10.99 8.98 -13.40
C ALA A 19 -10.24 8.96 -14.75
N ASP A 20 -8.95 9.26 -14.73
CA ASP A 20 -8.17 9.56 -15.96
C ASP A 20 -7.68 8.30 -16.70
N HIS A 21 -7.99 7.11 -16.20
CA HIS A 21 -7.88 5.84 -16.91
C HIS A 21 -9.24 5.27 -17.33
N ASP A 22 -10.33 5.99 -17.09
CA ASP A 22 -11.65 5.55 -17.56
C ASP A 22 -11.70 5.57 -19.11
N ALA A 23 -12.36 4.55 -19.67
CA ALA A 23 -12.48 4.41 -21.12
C ALA A 23 -13.27 5.54 -21.78
N ASP A 24 -14.14 6.23 -21.03
CA ASP A 24 -14.84 7.44 -21.47
C ASP A 24 -14.12 8.69 -20.96
N GLU A 25 -13.47 9.41 -21.86
CA GLU A 25 -12.76 10.65 -21.52
C GLU A 25 -13.65 11.73 -20.87
N ALA A 26 -14.98 11.65 -21.04
CA ALA A 26 -15.90 12.55 -20.36
C ALA A 26 -15.87 12.37 -18.81
N ASN A 27 -15.42 11.22 -18.34
CA ASN A 27 -15.30 10.90 -16.91
C ASN A 27 -13.98 11.41 -16.30
N TRP A 28 -12.98 11.75 -17.07
CA TRP A 28 -11.62 12.05 -16.59
C TRP A 28 -11.50 13.20 -15.59
N ASN A 29 -12.48 14.07 -15.47
CA ASN A 29 -12.53 15.11 -14.44
C ASN A 29 -13.45 14.73 -13.25
N THR A 30 -13.85 13.49 -13.16
CA THR A 30 -14.72 12.99 -12.08
C THR A 30 -13.87 12.27 -11.04
N PRO A 31 -14.00 12.58 -9.73
CA PRO A 31 -13.34 11.82 -8.68
C PRO A 31 -13.81 10.36 -8.68
N ILE A 32 -12.92 9.44 -8.34
CA ILE A 32 -13.26 8.02 -8.12
C ILE A 32 -13.63 7.77 -6.66
N ASP A 33 -14.32 6.66 -6.38
CA ASP A 33 -14.60 6.24 -5.00
C ASP A 33 -13.34 5.74 -4.28
N GLY A 34 -12.38 5.16 -5.03
CA GLY A 34 -11.12 4.66 -4.47
C GLY A 34 -11.33 3.49 -3.51
N ALA A 35 -12.25 2.58 -3.86
CA ALA A 35 -12.59 1.47 -2.97
C ALA A 35 -11.44 0.46 -2.83
N ASN A 36 -10.69 0.24 -3.91
CA ASN A 36 -9.46 -0.54 -3.89
C ASN A 36 -8.26 0.36 -3.61
N ASP A 37 -8.17 1.48 -4.29
CA ASP A 37 -7.10 2.47 -4.29
C ASP A 37 -7.44 3.61 -3.30
N GLY A 38 -7.06 3.54 -2.18
CA GLY A 38 -6.52 3.39 -0.90
C GLY A 38 -7.47 2.77 0.13
N ALA A 39 -8.84 2.78 -0.07
CA ALA A 39 -9.74 2.38 1.00
C ALA A 39 -9.59 0.89 1.40
N SER A 40 -9.15 0.01 0.49
CA SER A 40 -8.90 -1.40 0.77
C SER A 40 -7.83 -1.59 1.86
N GLY A 41 -6.70 -0.91 1.73
CA GLY A 41 -5.63 -0.93 2.73
C GLY A 41 -6.07 -0.34 4.06
N VAL A 42 -6.80 0.78 4.06
CA VAL A 42 -7.40 1.38 5.26
C VAL A 42 -8.30 0.38 5.98
N GLY A 43 -9.18 -0.32 5.24
CA GLY A 43 -10.09 -1.32 5.81
C GLY A 43 -9.34 -2.46 6.51
N VAL A 44 -8.31 -3.02 5.88
CA VAL A 44 -7.45 -4.06 6.47
C VAL A 44 -6.76 -3.55 7.73
N LEU A 45 -6.17 -2.36 7.71
CA LEU A 45 -5.47 -1.78 8.87
C LEU A 45 -6.40 -1.47 10.03
N MET A 46 -7.63 -1.05 9.78
CA MET A 46 -8.65 -0.85 10.82
C MET A 46 -9.02 -2.18 11.49
N GLU A 47 -9.15 -3.26 10.73
CA GLU A 47 -9.40 -4.59 11.28
C GLU A 47 -8.20 -5.12 12.07
N CYS A 48 -6.97 -4.93 11.58
CA CYS A 48 -5.75 -5.22 12.35
C CYS A 48 -5.76 -4.49 13.70
N ALA A 49 -6.10 -3.19 13.72
CA ALA A 49 -6.19 -2.41 14.95
C ALA A 49 -7.20 -3.00 15.94
N ARG A 50 -8.37 -3.43 15.43
CA ARG A 50 -9.42 -4.09 16.23
C ARG A 50 -8.90 -5.39 16.86
N LEU A 51 -8.20 -6.21 16.07
CA LEU A 51 -7.64 -7.48 16.52
C LEU A 51 -6.52 -7.28 17.55
N PHE A 52 -5.58 -6.37 17.34
CA PHE A 52 -4.52 -6.04 18.31
C PHE A 52 -5.06 -5.49 19.62
N LYS A 53 -6.22 -4.83 19.61
CA LYS A 53 -6.91 -4.40 20.82
C LYS A 53 -7.53 -5.58 21.58
N GLN A 54 -8.07 -6.58 20.86
CA GLN A 54 -8.69 -7.77 21.46
C GLN A 54 -7.66 -8.76 21.99
N GLN A 55 -6.56 -8.93 21.27
CA GLN A 55 -5.45 -9.80 21.60
C GLN A 55 -4.17 -8.95 21.62
N PRO A 56 -3.78 -8.41 22.79
CA PRO A 56 -2.62 -7.53 22.87
C PRO A 56 -1.33 -8.21 22.39
N LEU A 57 -0.51 -7.44 21.69
CA LEU A 57 0.82 -7.85 21.27
C LEU A 57 1.74 -8.03 22.49
N GLN A 58 2.91 -8.63 22.28
CA GLN A 58 3.93 -8.76 23.31
C GLN A 58 4.31 -7.37 23.89
N GLU A 59 4.60 -7.29 25.20
CA GLU A 59 4.83 -6.02 25.91
C GLU A 59 5.85 -5.07 25.26
N LYS A 60 6.82 -5.62 24.54
CA LYS A 60 7.91 -4.83 23.94
C LYS A 60 7.63 -4.42 22.49
N LEU A 61 6.58 -4.96 21.89
CA LEU A 61 6.20 -4.70 20.51
C LEU A 61 5.08 -3.65 20.46
N GLY A 62 5.28 -2.61 19.64
CA GLY A 62 4.27 -1.62 19.32
C GLY A 62 4.00 -1.58 17.82
N VAL A 63 2.77 -1.32 17.45
CA VAL A 63 2.38 -1.07 16.06
C VAL A 63 1.89 0.36 15.94
N ASP A 64 2.43 1.09 14.96
CA ASP A 64 1.93 2.39 14.54
C ASP A 64 1.16 2.23 13.24
N ILE A 65 -0.10 2.62 13.26
CA ILE A 65 -0.94 2.66 12.07
C ILE A 65 -0.97 4.10 11.58
N VAL A 66 -0.59 4.30 10.32
CA VAL A 66 -0.52 5.63 9.72
C VAL A 66 -1.29 5.62 8.41
N PHE A 67 -2.17 6.59 8.26
CA PHE A 67 -2.86 6.86 7.01
C PHE A 67 -2.26 8.11 6.38
N PHE A 68 -1.75 7.99 5.17
CA PHE A 68 -1.19 9.10 4.42
C PHE A 68 -2.29 9.77 3.59
N ASP A 69 -2.13 11.06 3.35
CA ASP A 69 -2.99 11.88 2.51
C ASP A 69 -2.23 12.30 1.25
N LEU A 70 -2.95 12.62 0.18
CA LEU A 70 -2.35 13.12 -1.06
C LEU A 70 -1.32 12.15 -1.67
N GLU A 71 -1.55 10.85 -1.57
CA GLU A 71 -0.77 9.87 -2.32
C GLU A 71 -1.11 10.03 -3.78
N ASP A 72 -2.41 10.02 -4.09
CA ASP A 72 -2.97 9.86 -5.43
C ASP A 72 -3.36 11.20 -6.09
N TYR A 73 -2.76 12.30 -5.63
CA TYR A 73 -3.01 13.65 -6.15
C TYR A 73 -2.04 14.06 -7.27
N GLY A 74 -1.43 13.08 -7.93
CA GLY A 74 -0.54 13.30 -9.06
C GLY A 74 -1.23 13.92 -10.27
N PRO A 75 -0.46 14.45 -11.24
CA PRO A 75 -1.03 15.05 -12.43
C PRO A 75 -1.83 14.02 -13.23
N ARG A 76 -2.89 14.48 -13.86
CA ARG A 76 -3.70 13.67 -14.78
C ARG A 76 -2.83 13.07 -15.90
N GLN A 77 -3.14 11.86 -16.35
CA GLN A 77 -2.38 11.12 -17.35
C GLN A 77 -2.08 11.95 -18.62
N ASP A 78 -3.08 12.67 -19.14
CA ASP A 78 -2.92 13.52 -20.33
C ASP A 78 -2.07 14.78 -20.11
N GLN A 79 -1.73 15.09 -18.85
CA GLN A 79 -0.91 16.24 -18.46
C GLN A 79 0.46 15.83 -17.90
N ALA A 80 0.70 14.54 -17.75
CA ALA A 80 1.90 14.01 -17.10
C ALA A 80 3.20 14.55 -17.71
N GLU A 81 3.33 14.61 -19.05
CA GLU A 81 4.52 15.13 -19.73
C GLU A 81 4.88 16.57 -19.32
N LYS A 82 3.88 17.41 -19.06
CA LYS A 82 4.07 18.79 -18.64
C LYS A 82 4.69 18.91 -17.24
N TYR A 83 4.37 17.96 -16.36
CA TYR A 83 4.80 17.96 -14.97
C TYR A 83 6.08 17.16 -14.76
N TYR A 84 6.32 16.07 -15.50
CA TYR A 84 7.54 15.28 -15.42
C TYR A 84 8.81 16.01 -15.93
N SER A 85 8.66 17.13 -16.61
CA SER A 85 9.79 18.00 -16.98
C SER A 85 10.45 18.72 -15.79
N ASN A 86 9.79 18.73 -14.62
CA ASN A 86 10.32 19.28 -13.37
C ASN A 86 10.66 18.11 -12.44
N GLU A 87 11.83 18.13 -11.80
CA GLU A 87 12.32 17.09 -10.87
C GLU A 87 11.44 16.88 -9.62
N SER A 88 10.21 17.39 -9.58
CA SER A 88 9.31 17.29 -8.44
C SER A 88 8.44 16.03 -8.55
N ASN A 89 8.52 15.16 -7.56
CA ASN A 89 7.59 14.06 -7.40
C ASN A 89 6.26 14.63 -6.87
N HIS A 90 5.17 14.42 -7.60
CA HIS A 90 3.84 14.91 -7.29
C HIS A 90 2.94 13.83 -6.67
N TRP A 91 3.46 12.63 -6.47
CA TRP A 91 2.80 11.49 -5.86
C TRP A 91 3.28 11.31 -4.41
N ALA A 92 2.53 10.60 -3.58
CA ALA A 92 2.90 10.29 -2.21
C ALA A 92 3.28 11.53 -1.37
N LEU A 93 2.56 12.65 -1.54
CA LEU A 93 2.93 13.94 -0.92
C LEU A 93 2.83 13.90 0.60
N GLY A 94 1.88 13.15 1.16
CA GLY A 94 1.71 13.00 2.60
C GLY A 94 2.88 12.28 3.25
N SER A 95 3.32 11.17 2.69
CA SER A 95 4.49 10.46 3.19
C SER A 95 5.78 11.22 2.97
N GLN A 96 5.93 11.94 1.85
CA GLN A 96 7.05 12.87 1.63
C GLN A 96 7.12 13.96 2.71
N TYR A 97 5.96 14.53 3.07
CA TYR A 97 5.88 15.52 4.15
C TYR A 97 6.24 14.89 5.49
N TRP A 98 5.65 13.72 5.79
CA TRP A 98 5.90 13.01 7.04
C TRP A 98 7.37 12.62 7.18
N ALA A 99 8.03 12.16 6.12
CA ALA A 99 9.45 11.79 6.11
C ALA A 99 10.36 12.94 6.55
N LYS A 100 9.98 14.17 6.21
CA LYS A 100 10.69 15.41 6.59
C LYS A 100 10.27 15.96 7.96
N ASN A 101 9.02 15.65 8.37
CA ASN A 101 8.39 16.22 9.56
C ASN A 101 7.69 15.11 10.38
N PRO A 102 8.43 14.13 10.93
CA PRO A 102 7.80 13.04 11.66
C PRO A 102 7.07 13.58 12.90
N HIS A 103 5.94 12.96 13.23
CA HIS A 103 5.06 13.35 14.34
C HIS A 103 5.72 13.22 15.73
N VAL A 104 6.83 12.48 15.81
CA VAL A 104 7.69 12.38 17.00
C VAL A 104 9.12 12.63 16.57
N TYR A 105 9.82 13.48 17.31
CA TYR A 105 11.25 13.74 17.06
C TYR A 105 12.07 12.44 17.16
N ASP A 106 12.97 12.22 16.21
CA ASP A 106 13.80 11.01 16.08
C ASP A 106 12.96 9.70 16.06
N TYR A 107 11.80 9.75 15.39
CA TYR A 107 10.93 8.58 15.24
C TYR A 107 11.67 7.44 14.52
N LYS A 108 11.56 6.25 15.08
CA LYS A 108 12.14 5.02 14.52
C LYS A 108 11.12 3.91 14.53
N ALA A 109 11.05 3.18 13.43
CA ALA A 109 10.40 1.89 13.34
C ALA A 109 11.42 0.85 12.91
N PHE A 110 11.23 -0.37 13.36
CA PHE A 110 12.08 -1.49 12.97
C PHE A 110 11.94 -1.78 11.47
N TYR A 111 10.67 -1.74 11.01
CA TYR A 111 10.32 -1.77 9.60
C TYR A 111 8.90 -1.21 9.38
N GLY A 112 8.55 -1.03 8.10
CA GLY A 112 7.22 -0.66 7.63
C GLY A 112 6.65 -1.66 6.64
N ILE A 113 5.31 -1.72 6.57
CA ILE A 113 4.54 -2.39 5.53
C ILE A 113 3.46 -1.42 5.06
N LEU A 114 3.51 -1.09 3.78
CA LEU A 114 2.47 -0.35 3.07
C LEU A 114 1.47 -1.35 2.50
N LEU A 115 0.20 -1.01 2.53
CA LEU A 115 -0.88 -1.70 1.83
C LEU A 115 -1.50 -0.74 0.84
N ASP A 116 -1.41 -1.08 -0.44
CA ASP A 116 -2.06 -0.34 -1.52
C ASP A 116 -2.76 -1.28 -2.48
N MET A 117 -3.98 -0.95 -2.89
CA MET A 117 -4.80 -1.74 -3.82
C MET A 117 -4.89 -3.24 -3.46
N VAL A 118 -5.23 -3.53 -2.19
CA VAL A 118 -5.23 -4.91 -1.64
C VAL A 118 -6.63 -5.54 -1.59
N GLY A 119 -7.58 -5.05 -2.37
CA GLY A 119 -8.98 -5.48 -2.32
C GLY A 119 -9.54 -6.08 -3.61
N SER A 120 -8.81 -6.15 -4.71
CA SER A 120 -9.29 -6.70 -5.98
C SER A 120 -9.61 -8.19 -5.91
N GLU A 121 -10.51 -8.67 -6.77
CA GLU A 121 -10.64 -10.11 -7.04
C GLU A 121 -9.42 -10.65 -7.79
N ASN A 122 -8.97 -11.85 -7.40
CA ASN A 122 -7.82 -12.54 -8.00
C ASN A 122 -6.56 -11.65 -8.08
N PRO A 123 -6.09 -11.11 -6.96
CA PRO A 123 -4.94 -10.23 -6.95
C PRO A 123 -3.66 -10.97 -7.28
N THR A 124 -2.65 -10.24 -7.71
CA THR A 124 -1.29 -10.76 -7.91
C THR A 124 -0.29 -9.91 -7.13
N PHE A 125 -0.08 -10.25 -5.86
CA PHE A 125 0.92 -9.59 -5.03
C PHE A 125 2.30 -10.11 -5.41
N MET A 126 2.95 -9.43 -6.34
CA MET A 126 4.33 -9.67 -6.74
C MET A 126 5.30 -9.07 -5.72
N LYS A 127 6.55 -9.52 -5.72
CA LYS A 127 7.62 -8.90 -4.92
C LYS A 127 8.02 -7.59 -5.60
N GLU A 128 7.45 -6.47 -5.18
CA GLU A 128 7.70 -5.15 -5.74
C GLU A 128 9.21 -4.84 -5.73
N TYR A 129 9.71 -4.22 -6.80
CA TYR A 129 11.15 -4.06 -7.04
C TYR A 129 11.90 -3.33 -5.94
N TYR A 130 11.43 -2.16 -5.51
CA TYR A 130 12.12 -1.37 -4.48
C TYR A 130 11.99 -2.01 -3.10
N SER A 131 10.86 -2.63 -2.80
CA SER A 131 10.66 -3.44 -1.59
C SER A 131 11.69 -4.55 -1.50
N LEU A 132 11.89 -5.28 -2.59
CA LEU A 132 12.89 -6.35 -2.64
C LEU A 132 14.32 -5.79 -2.60
N HIS A 133 14.57 -4.63 -3.22
CA HIS A 133 15.89 -4.02 -3.26
C HIS A 133 16.35 -3.46 -1.90
N TYR A 134 15.45 -2.77 -1.19
CA TYR A 134 15.79 -2.05 0.06
C TYR A 134 15.43 -2.80 1.33
N ALA A 135 14.48 -3.75 1.26
CA ALA A 135 13.92 -4.41 2.43
C ALA A 135 13.61 -5.90 2.18
N SER A 136 14.47 -6.61 1.42
CA SER A 136 14.29 -8.01 1.02
C SER A 136 13.93 -8.95 2.16
N TRP A 137 14.51 -8.74 3.35
CA TRP A 137 14.24 -9.59 4.51
C TRP A 137 12.80 -9.46 5.02
N ILE A 138 12.14 -8.29 4.82
CA ILE A 138 10.72 -8.09 5.14
C ILE A 138 9.87 -8.77 4.09
N VAL A 139 10.21 -8.62 2.80
CA VAL A 139 9.53 -9.31 1.69
C VAL A 139 9.56 -10.82 1.93
N GLU A 140 10.72 -11.40 2.21
CA GLU A 140 10.83 -12.84 2.47
C GLU A 140 10.04 -13.29 3.71
N LYS A 141 9.98 -12.45 4.75
CA LYS A 141 9.17 -12.72 5.95
C LYS A 141 7.67 -12.75 5.61
N VAL A 142 7.16 -11.74 4.91
CA VAL A 142 5.73 -11.59 4.59
C VAL A 142 5.29 -12.65 3.57
N TRP A 143 6.03 -12.81 2.45
CA TRP A 143 5.72 -13.83 1.46
C TRP A 143 5.88 -15.25 2.02
N GLY A 144 6.91 -15.48 2.85
CA GLY A 144 7.08 -16.75 3.55
C GLY A 144 5.87 -17.07 4.44
N LYS A 145 5.35 -16.09 5.18
CA LYS A 145 4.15 -16.24 5.99
C LYS A 145 2.93 -16.56 5.12
N ALA A 146 2.72 -15.82 4.02
CA ALA A 146 1.63 -16.07 3.08
C ALA A 146 1.71 -17.51 2.50
N PHE A 147 2.90 -17.96 2.15
CA PHE A 147 3.14 -19.31 1.62
C PHE A 147 2.84 -20.40 2.64
N ASP A 148 3.25 -20.20 3.90
CA ASP A 148 2.98 -21.13 5.00
C ASP A 148 1.48 -21.26 5.31
N MET A 149 0.73 -20.18 5.06
CA MET A 149 -0.73 -20.13 5.23
C MET A 149 -1.50 -20.62 4.00
N GLY A 150 -0.81 -20.95 2.89
CA GLY A 150 -1.43 -21.50 1.68
C GLY A 150 -1.86 -20.46 0.64
N TYR A 151 -1.50 -19.19 0.79
CA TYR A 151 -1.91 -18.08 -0.09
C TYR A 151 -0.95 -17.84 -1.27
N ARG A 152 -0.44 -18.94 -1.86
CA ARG A 152 0.51 -18.86 -2.99
C ARG A 152 -0.11 -18.40 -4.31
N ASN A 153 -1.43 -18.41 -4.40
CA ASN A 153 -2.12 -17.93 -5.59
C ASN A 153 -2.21 -16.40 -5.61
N ASP A 154 -2.25 -15.79 -4.43
CA ASP A 154 -2.37 -14.34 -4.27
C ASP A 154 -0.98 -13.69 -4.10
N PHE A 155 -0.15 -14.26 -3.21
CA PHE A 155 1.25 -13.88 -3.01
C PHE A 155 2.15 -14.73 -3.88
N VAL A 156 2.71 -14.16 -4.94
CA VAL A 156 3.51 -14.90 -5.92
C VAL A 156 5.01 -14.63 -5.75
N SER A 157 5.85 -15.50 -6.33
CA SER A 157 7.32 -15.38 -6.20
C SER A 157 7.96 -14.46 -7.22
N GLU A 158 7.20 -14.03 -8.19
CA GLU A 158 7.62 -13.21 -9.31
C GLU A 158 8.06 -11.82 -8.83
N LEU A 159 9.06 -11.28 -9.54
CA LEU A 159 9.50 -9.89 -9.34
C LEU A 159 8.48 -8.96 -9.99
N GLY A 160 8.00 -8.00 -9.22
CA GLY A 160 7.15 -6.91 -9.70
C GLY A 160 7.95 -5.71 -10.19
N ASP A 161 7.27 -4.80 -10.88
CA ASP A 161 7.84 -3.56 -11.38
C ASP A 161 8.17 -2.58 -10.23
N PRO A 162 9.04 -1.59 -10.46
CA PRO A 162 9.31 -0.53 -9.51
C PRO A 162 8.11 0.43 -9.44
N ILE A 163 7.52 0.56 -8.26
CA ILE A 163 6.38 1.44 -8.01
C ILE A 163 6.81 2.67 -7.19
N ASN A 164 6.35 3.85 -7.60
CA ASN A 164 6.57 5.08 -6.85
C ASN A 164 5.38 5.32 -5.93
N ASP A 165 5.56 5.01 -4.64
CA ASP A 165 4.50 5.03 -3.66
C ASP A 165 5.03 5.43 -2.26
N ASP A 166 4.17 5.53 -1.26
CA ASP A 166 4.41 5.98 0.11
C ASP A 166 5.56 5.23 0.84
N HIS A 167 5.90 4.01 0.44
CA HIS A 167 7.04 3.28 1.01
C HIS A 167 8.39 3.93 0.69
N LEU A 168 8.54 4.60 -0.47
CA LEU A 168 9.81 5.22 -0.88
C LEU A 168 10.23 6.38 0.02
N PRO A 169 9.36 7.36 0.37
CA PRO A 169 9.68 8.39 1.35
C PRO A 169 10.05 7.82 2.72
N LEU A 170 9.44 6.71 3.15
CA LEU A 170 9.80 6.04 4.41
C LEU A 170 11.19 5.41 4.35
N ILE A 171 11.53 4.75 3.25
CA ILE A 171 12.88 4.22 3.00
C ILE A 171 13.91 5.36 3.01
N ALA A 172 13.62 6.47 2.34
CA ALA A 172 14.49 7.65 2.33
C ALA A 172 14.67 8.27 3.74
N ALA A 173 13.68 8.13 4.62
CA ALA A 173 13.75 8.53 6.02
C ALA A 173 14.47 7.49 6.93
N GLY A 174 15.00 6.41 6.36
CA GLY A 174 15.75 5.38 7.08
C GLY A 174 14.91 4.30 7.74
N ILE A 175 13.63 4.15 7.35
CA ILE A 175 12.75 3.08 7.79
C ILE A 175 12.64 2.06 6.65
N PRO A 176 13.23 0.85 6.76
CA PRO A 176 12.99 -0.19 5.76
C PRO A 176 11.48 -0.43 5.63
N CYS A 177 10.95 -0.30 4.43
CA CYS A 177 9.53 -0.45 4.17
C CYS A 177 9.31 -1.28 2.91
N ILE A 178 8.25 -2.09 2.91
CA ILE A 178 7.79 -2.80 1.74
C ILE A 178 6.39 -2.33 1.35
N ASP A 179 6.07 -2.57 0.11
CA ASP A 179 4.75 -2.35 -0.46
C ASP A 179 4.10 -3.69 -0.82
N ILE A 180 2.90 -3.94 -0.33
CA ILE A 180 2.02 -5.02 -0.76
C ILE A 180 0.98 -4.38 -1.66
N ILE A 181 1.14 -4.58 -2.96
CA ILE A 181 0.34 -3.95 -4.00
C ILE A 181 -0.05 -4.99 -5.07
N ASP A 182 -1.30 -4.90 -5.56
CA ASP A 182 -1.76 -5.77 -6.65
C ASP A 182 -1.20 -5.29 -7.99
N LEU A 183 -0.31 -6.10 -8.59
CA LEU A 183 0.32 -5.84 -9.87
C LEU A 183 -0.23 -6.78 -10.94
N GLN A 184 -0.79 -6.22 -12.00
CA GLN A 184 -1.39 -6.93 -13.12
C GLN A 184 -0.78 -6.50 -14.46
N PRO A 185 0.45 -6.92 -14.78
CA PRO A 185 1.16 -6.47 -15.99
C PRO A 185 0.47 -6.86 -17.30
N GLU A 186 -0.45 -7.82 -17.27
CA GLU A 186 -1.23 -8.25 -18.43
C GLU A 186 -2.51 -7.41 -18.64
N SER A 187 -2.81 -6.47 -17.73
CA SER A 187 -3.95 -5.56 -17.87
C SER A 187 -3.76 -4.57 -19.02
N SER A 188 -4.85 -3.90 -19.40
CA SER A 188 -4.81 -2.91 -20.50
C SER A 188 -3.93 -1.69 -20.21
N ASN A 189 -3.74 -1.35 -18.91
CA ASN A 189 -2.84 -0.28 -18.47
C ASN A 189 -1.39 -0.77 -18.24
N GLY A 190 -1.15 -2.08 -18.26
CA GLY A 190 0.17 -2.70 -18.18
C GLY A 190 0.80 -2.72 -16.78
N SER A 191 0.07 -2.35 -15.73
CA SER A 191 0.61 -2.27 -14.37
C SER A 191 -0.38 -2.75 -13.30
N PHE A 192 -1.61 -2.23 -13.30
CA PHE A 192 -2.58 -2.42 -12.22
C PHE A 192 -3.88 -3.03 -12.75
N SER A 193 -4.87 -3.25 -11.88
CA SER A 193 -6.17 -3.80 -12.27
C SER A 193 -6.89 -2.92 -13.29
N GLU A 194 -7.81 -3.51 -14.07
CA GLU A 194 -8.58 -2.79 -15.10
C GLU A 194 -9.47 -1.66 -14.55
N VAL A 195 -9.71 -1.65 -13.22
CA VAL A 195 -10.54 -0.62 -12.58
C VAL A 195 -9.72 0.54 -12.02
N TRP A 196 -8.38 0.43 -12.03
CA TRP A 196 -7.48 1.45 -11.50
C TRP A 196 -7.71 2.80 -12.18
N HIS A 197 -7.90 3.85 -11.37
CA HIS A 197 -8.19 5.23 -11.79
C HIS A 197 -9.41 5.37 -12.73
N THR A 198 -10.41 4.51 -12.53
CA THR A 198 -11.69 4.57 -13.25
C THR A 198 -12.87 4.72 -12.28
N LEU A 199 -14.05 5.06 -12.77
CA LEU A 199 -15.28 5.08 -11.98
C LEU A 199 -15.72 3.67 -11.52
N ASN A 200 -15.06 2.62 -12.00
CA ASN A 200 -15.31 1.25 -11.58
C ASN A 200 -14.48 0.85 -10.33
N ASP A 201 -13.58 1.70 -9.85
CA ASP A 201 -12.97 1.47 -8.53
C ASP A 201 -13.95 1.83 -7.42
N ASN A 202 -14.92 0.96 -7.22
CA ASN A 202 -16.01 1.09 -6.26
C ASN A 202 -16.24 -0.22 -5.50
N ILE A 203 -17.14 -0.19 -4.52
CA ILE A 203 -17.37 -1.30 -3.58
C ILE A 203 -17.81 -2.61 -4.27
N ASP A 204 -18.41 -2.55 -5.46
CA ASP A 204 -18.88 -3.74 -6.18
C ASP A 204 -17.70 -4.57 -6.74
N ASN A 205 -16.52 -3.97 -6.85
CA ASN A 205 -15.27 -4.59 -7.32
C ASN A 205 -14.32 -4.99 -6.19
N ILE A 206 -14.80 -5.01 -4.94
CA ILE A 206 -14.00 -5.40 -3.77
C ILE A 206 -14.30 -6.83 -3.34
N SER A 207 -13.23 -7.63 -3.25
CA SER A 207 -13.25 -9.00 -2.74
C SER A 207 -13.03 -9.04 -1.22
N LYS A 208 -14.02 -9.51 -0.46
CA LYS A 208 -13.86 -9.76 0.97
C LYS A 208 -12.85 -10.86 1.27
N GLU A 209 -12.70 -11.81 0.33
CA GLU A 209 -11.74 -12.90 0.46
C GLU A 209 -10.32 -12.36 0.39
N THR A 210 -10.02 -11.52 -0.60
CA THR A 210 -8.72 -10.87 -0.74
C THR A 210 -8.34 -10.01 0.47
N LEU A 211 -9.28 -9.17 0.94
CA LEU A 211 -9.06 -8.38 2.18
C LEU A 211 -8.78 -9.28 3.38
N GLY A 212 -9.47 -10.45 3.47
CA GLY A 212 -9.24 -11.46 4.51
C GLY A 212 -7.85 -12.09 4.41
N VAL A 213 -7.41 -12.46 3.21
CA VAL A 213 -6.07 -13.02 2.95
C VAL A 213 -4.97 -12.04 3.39
N VAL A 214 -5.05 -10.79 2.95
CA VAL A 214 -4.06 -9.75 3.32
C VAL A 214 -4.10 -9.51 4.83
N GLY A 215 -5.28 -9.38 5.43
CA GLY A 215 -5.43 -9.21 6.87
C GLY A 215 -4.82 -10.37 7.67
N ASP A 216 -5.05 -11.60 7.25
CA ASP A 216 -4.48 -12.79 7.87
C ASP A 216 -2.94 -12.79 7.81
N VAL A 217 -2.37 -12.48 6.64
CA VAL A 217 -0.91 -12.40 6.45
C VAL A 217 -0.32 -11.31 7.35
N MET A 218 -0.93 -10.12 7.37
CA MET A 218 -0.50 -8.99 8.21
C MET A 218 -0.51 -9.35 9.70
N VAL A 219 -1.63 -9.84 10.19
CA VAL A 219 -1.82 -10.18 11.60
C VAL A 219 -0.84 -11.28 12.03
N ASN A 220 -0.73 -12.35 11.24
CA ASN A 220 0.18 -13.45 11.56
C ASN A 220 1.66 -13.06 11.47
N THR A 221 2.02 -12.16 10.53
CA THR A 221 3.38 -11.62 10.45
C THR A 221 3.73 -10.85 11.73
N ILE A 222 2.83 -9.97 12.18
CA ILE A 222 3.07 -9.10 13.35
C ILE A 222 3.06 -9.89 14.67
N TYR A 223 2.17 -10.87 14.83
CA TYR A 223 2.17 -11.70 16.05
C TYR A 223 3.37 -12.65 16.16
N CYS A 224 4.10 -12.89 15.07
CA CYS A 224 5.31 -13.71 15.09
C CYS A 224 6.59 -12.92 15.42
N GLU A 225 6.48 -11.61 15.69
CA GLU A 225 7.61 -10.76 16.13
C GLU A 225 7.77 -10.88 17.66
#